data_e2cbbef99f9d4047bc5bd876925aea40
#
_entry.id   e2cbbef99f9d4047bc5bd876925aea40
#
_cell.length_a   1.000
_cell.length_b   1.000
_cell.length_c   1.000
_cell.angle_alpha   90.00
_cell.angle_beta   90.00
_cell.angle_gamma   90.00
#
_symmetry.space_group_name_H-M   'P 1'
#
loop_
_entity.id
_entity.type
_entity.pdbx_description
1 polymer ?
#
loop_
_entity_poly.entity_id
_entity_poly.type
_entity_poly.pdbx_seq_one_letter_code
_entity_poly.pdbx_strand_id
1 'polypeptide(L)'
;GDVYKRQDVLFVILESFSSRLMTALGGEPNIAIHLDSLSKEGVLFTNFYANSFRTDRGLVAILSGYPAQPTTSIMKYPRKTQSIPAIAGSLRKAGYGTKYYYGGDADFTNMRSYLMSSGFEDIVSDQDFPVTERLSKWGAHDHLVFNRLLEDLKAEAAEGTAEEKTPHFRVLQTSSSHEPFEVPFRRLENDRLNAFAYTDSCAGDFVRQFRELPQWKNTVIVFVPDHLGAYPEHIDNLSVERYRIPLLMVGGAIREPRRIDVYGSQHDIAATLLAQLALPHEEFVFSKDMLNPASPHFAFFTVPDAFGMVTADNQVIFNCQAGAVAVSYTHLT
;
A
#
# COMPACT_ATOMS: atom_id res chain seq x y z
N GLY A 1 31.80 -16.65 -0.42
CA GLY A 1 30.86 -15.85 -1.18
C GLY A 1 29.72 -15.45 -0.29
N ASP A 2 29.57 -14.14 -0.09
CA ASP A 2 28.45 -13.63 0.68
C ASP A 2 27.14 -14.03 0.00
N VAL A 3 26.45 -14.98 0.60
CA VAL A 3 25.08 -15.29 0.20
C VAL A 3 24.25 -14.09 0.61
N TYR A 4 23.81 -13.30 -0.36
CA TYR A 4 22.89 -12.19 -0.12
C TYR A 4 21.62 -12.76 0.53
N LYS A 5 21.47 -12.51 1.82
CA LYS A 5 20.29 -12.95 2.54
C LYS A 5 19.12 -12.09 2.04
N ARG A 6 18.15 -12.72 1.37
CA ARG A 6 16.99 -12.03 0.87
C ARG A 6 16.15 -11.49 2.02
N GLN A 7 15.71 -10.26 1.87
CA GLN A 7 14.90 -9.57 2.87
C GLN A 7 13.45 -10.05 2.82
N ASP A 8 12.85 -10.18 3.99
CA ASP A 8 11.40 -10.30 4.11
C ASP A 8 10.74 -8.97 3.76
N VAL A 9 9.63 -9.03 3.06
CA VAL A 9 8.87 -7.86 2.64
C VAL A 9 7.44 -7.97 3.18
N LEU A 10 6.98 -6.93 3.85
CA LEU A 10 5.61 -6.80 4.31
C LEU A 10 5.00 -5.53 3.75
N PHE A 11 3.94 -5.65 2.95
CA PHE A 11 3.12 -4.51 2.56
C PHE A 11 1.97 -4.37 3.55
N VAL A 12 1.75 -3.15 4.02
CA VAL A 12 0.54 -2.79 4.77
C VAL A 12 -0.23 -1.79 3.90
N ILE A 13 -1.32 -2.25 3.32
CA ILE A 13 -2.17 -1.44 2.45
C ILE A 13 -3.25 -0.80 3.31
N LEU A 14 -3.20 0.52 3.41
CA LEU A 14 -4.05 1.31 4.31
C LEU A 14 -5.30 1.81 3.60
N GLU A 15 -6.47 1.43 4.08
CA GLU A 15 -7.75 1.85 3.50
C GLU A 15 -7.95 3.36 3.60
N SER A 16 -8.03 4.00 2.45
CA SER A 16 -8.42 5.42 2.28
C SER A 16 -7.52 6.46 2.95
N PHE A 17 -6.30 6.10 3.34
CA PHE A 17 -5.38 7.07 3.95
C PHE A 17 -4.89 8.10 2.93
N SER A 18 -4.84 9.36 3.36
CA SER A 18 -4.30 10.45 2.55
C SER A 18 -3.08 11.10 3.20
N SER A 19 -2.35 11.89 2.41
CA SER A 19 -1.26 12.73 2.93
C SER A 19 -1.75 13.71 4.01
N ARG A 20 -3.05 14.06 4.01
CA ARG A 20 -3.65 15.01 4.97
C ARG A 20 -3.77 14.45 6.38
N LEU A 21 -3.53 13.16 6.58
CA LEU A 21 -3.57 12.52 7.90
C LEU A 21 -2.21 12.51 8.61
N MET A 22 -1.14 12.89 7.92
CA MET A 22 0.23 12.84 8.44
C MET A 22 0.89 14.22 8.46
N THR A 23 1.36 14.62 9.64
CA THR A 23 2.11 15.88 9.77
C THR A 23 3.39 15.87 8.97
N ALA A 24 4.03 14.71 8.83
CA ALA A 24 5.25 14.54 8.03
C ALA A 24 5.05 14.93 6.55
N LEU A 25 3.81 14.92 6.06
CA LEU A 25 3.43 15.31 4.70
C LEU A 25 2.63 16.62 4.64
N GLY A 26 2.66 17.41 5.71
CA GLY A 26 1.93 18.68 5.79
C GLY A 26 0.46 18.54 6.14
N GLY A 27 0.05 17.36 6.64
CA GLY A 27 -1.32 17.07 7.06
C GLY A 27 -1.62 17.51 8.49
N GLU A 28 -2.78 17.11 8.97
CA GLU A 28 -3.27 17.48 10.30
C GLU A 28 -2.57 16.69 11.41
N PRO A 29 -2.29 17.34 12.56
CA PRO A 29 -1.70 16.66 13.71
C PRO A 29 -2.73 15.77 14.41
N ASN A 30 -2.21 14.87 15.26
CA ASN A 30 -2.99 14.07 16.20
C ASN A 30 -3.90 12.99 15.60
N ILE A 31 -3.70 12.62 14.33
CA ILE A 31 -4.45 11.56 13.68
C ILE A 31 -3.58 10.31 13.51
N ALA A 32 -2.69 10.30 12.55
CA ALA A 32 -1.77 9.18 12.28
C ALA A 32 -0.46 9.34 13.06
N ILE A 33 -0.55 9.40 14.37
CA ILE A 33 0.59 9.71 15.26
C ILE A 33 1.69 8.64 15.21
N HIS A 34 1.32 7.37 15.01
CA HIS A 34 2.29 6.28 14.93
C HIS A 34 3.01 6.26 13.59
N LEU A 35 2.30 6.46 12.48
CA LEU A 35 2.92 6.59 11.15
C LEU A 35 3.82 7.82 11.09
N ASP A 36 3.43 8.94 11.69
CA ASP A 36 4.28 10.13 11.80
C ASP A 36 5.56 9.83 12.56
N SER A 37 5.46 9.11 13.67
CA SER A 37 6.62 8.69 14.45
C SER A 37 7.53 7.75 13.65
N LEU A 38 6.96 6.75 12.97
CA LEU A 38 7.69 5.80 12.14
C LEU A 38 8.38 6.49 10.96
N SER A 39 7.80 7.55 10.41
CA SER A 39 8.39 8.29 9.28
C SER A 39 9.74 8.92 9.62
N LYS A 40 10.00 9.18 10.92
CA LYS A 40 11.27 9.74 11.38
C LYS A 40 12.42 8.74 11.33
N GLU A 41 12.12 7.47 11.31
CA GLU A 41 13.13 6.40 11.28
C GLU A 41 13.13 5.62 9.97
N GLY A 42 12.24 5.95 9.05
CA GLY A 42 12.06 5.26 7.78
C GLY A 42 12.38 6.10 6.55
N VAL A 43 12.09 5.52 5.40
CA VAL A 43 12.18 6.19 4.10
C VAL A 43 10.79 6.67 3.72
N LEU A 44 10.60 7.99 3.68
CA LEU A 44 9.32 8.62 3.34
C LEU A 44 9.40 9.26 1.96
N PHE A 45 8.51 8.83 1.05
CA PHE A 45 8.31 9.47 -0.25
C PHE A 45 7.29 10.58 -0.08
N THR A 46 7.66 11.80 -0.44
CA THR A 46 6.86 13.00 -0.17
C THR A 46 5.94 13.40 -1.30
N ASN A 47 6.21 12.94 -2.53
CA ASN A 47 5.47 13.29 -3.75
C ASN A 47 4.96 12.02 -4.44
N PHE A 48 4.19 11.23 -3.68
CA PHE A 48 3.65 9.95 -4.14
C PHE A 48 2.14 10.03 -4.27
N TYR A 49 1.60 9.37 -5.32
CA TYR A 49 0.20 9.54 -5.70
C TYR A 49 -0.48 8.22 -5.97
N ALA A 50 -1.76 8.14 -5.59
CA ALA A 50 -2.63 7.03 -6.00
C ALA A 50 -2.99 7.18 -7.48
N ASN A 51 -3.16 6.05 -8.17
CA ASN A 51 -3.59 6.07 -9.57
C ASN A 51 -5.10 6.36 -9.73
N SER A 52 -5.90 6.12 -8.70
CA SER A 52 -7.35 6.25 -8.75
C SER A 52 -7.92 6.36 -7.32
N PHE A 53 -9.25 6.25 -7.19
CA PHE A 53 -9.94 6.42 -5.91
C PHE A 53 -10.74 5.17 -5.48
N ARG A 54 -10.45 3.98 -6.02
CA ARG A 54 -11.12 2.73 -5.65
C ARG A 54 -10.12 1.66 -5.24
N THR A 55 -10.49 0.85 -4.24
CA THR A 55 -9.64 -0.20 -3.66
C THR A 55 -9.16 -1.20 -4.72
N ASP A 56 -10.04 -1.73 -5.54
CA ASP A 56 -9.68 -2.73 -6.54
C ASP A 56 -8.65 -2.22 -7.56
N ARG A 57 -8.75 -0.96 -7.95
CA ARG A 57 -7.78 -0.32 -8.84
C ARG A 57 -6.45 -0.06 -8.15
N GLY A 58 -6.51 0.37 -6.89
CA GLY A 58 -5.31 0.58 -6.08
C GLY A 58 -4.52 -0.70 -5.83
N LEU A 59 -5.22 -1.81 -5.55
CA LEU A 59 -4.57 -3.11 -5.35
C LEU A 59 -3.82 -3.57 -6.60
N VAL A 60 -4.44 -3.49 -7.76
CA VAL A 60 -3.80 -3.87 -9.03
C VAL A 60 -2.60 -2.98 -9.35
N ALA A 61 -2.72 -1.67 -9.12
CA ALA A 61 -1.61 -0.75 -9.31
C ALA A 61 -0.42 -1.10 -8.41
N ILE A 62 -0.67 -1.33 -7.12
CA ILE A 62 0.38 -1.65 -6.14
C ILE A 62 0.99 -3.03 -6.42
N LEU A 63 0.16 -4.05 -6.60
CA LEU A 63 0.61 -5.44 -6.64
C LEU A 63 1.08 -5.92 -8.01
N SER A 64 0.61 -5.28 -9.08
CA SER A 64 0.93 -5.65 -10.46
C SER A 64 1.64 -4.56 -11.25
N GLY A 65 1.87 -3.39 -10.66
CA GLY A 65 2.51 -2.28 -11.38
C GLY A 65 1.71 -1.85 -12.62
N TYR A 66 0.40 -2.09 -12.63
CA TYR A 66 -0.48 -1.84 -13.76
C TYR A 66 -1.36 -0.62 -13.44
N PRO A 67 -1.27 0.46 -14.23
CA PRO A 67 -2.00 1.67 -13.92
C PRO A 67 -3.51 1.46 -13.98
N ALA A 68 -4.23 2.19 -13.14
CA ALA A 68 -5.69 2.10 -13.07
C ALA A 68 -6.34 2.49 -14.40
N GLN A 69 -7.46 1.83 -14.72
CA GLN A 69 -8.28 2.15 -15.87
C GLN A 69 -9.34 3.21 -15.50
N PRO A 70 -9.71 4.12 -16.40
CA PRO A 70 -10.61 5.23 -16.06
C PRO A 70 -12.01 4.82 -15.61
N THR A 71 -12.60 3.80 -16.23
CA THR A 71 -14.01 3.46 -16.05
C THR A 71 -14.27 2.06 -15.52
N THR A 72 -13.24 1.23 -15.39
CA THR A 72 -13.40 -0.16 -14.96
C THR A 72 -12.19 -0.66 -14.19
N SER A 73 -12.37 -1.76 -13.47
CA SER A 73 -11.28 -2.48 -12.83
C SER A 73 -10.93 -3.72 -13.63
N ILE A 74 -9.63 -3.96 -13.82
CA ILE A 74 -9.13 -5.16 -14.50
C ILE A 74 -9.46 -6.44 -13.70
N MET A 75 -9.70 -6.34 -12.38
CA MET A 75 -10.14 -7.48 -11.55
C MET A 75 -11.44 -8.11 -12.04
N LYS A 76 -12.29 -7.36 -12.72
CA LYS A 76 -13.54 -7.87 -13.30
C LYS A 76 -13.31 -8.77 -14.51
N TYR A 77 -12.08 -8.84 -15.00
CA TYR A 77 -11.71 -9.59 -16.19
C TYR A 77 -10.60 -10.59 -15.84
N PRO A 78 -10.93 -11.78 -15.30
CA PRO A 78 -9.93 -12.74 -14.82
C PRO A 78 -8.91 -13.15 -15.86
N ARG A 79 -9.27 -13.23 -17.14
CA ARG A 79 -8.32 -13.54 -18.22
C ARG A 79 -7.24 -12.47 -18.38
N LYS A 80 -7.60 -11.20 -18.18
CA LYS A 80 -6.64 -10.09 -18.24
C LYS A 80 -5.73 -10.08 -17.02
N THR A 81 -6.27 -10.35 -15.83
CA THR A 81 -5.46 -10.40 -14.60
C THR A 81 -4.44 -11.53 -14.61
N GLN A 82 -4.74 -12.64 -15.28
CA GLN A 82 -3.79 -13.74 -15.44
C GLN A 82 -2.62 -13.42 -16.38
N SER A 83 -2.78 -12.42 -17.24
CA SER A 83 -1.77 -12.05 -18.23
C SER A 83 -0.85 -10.91 -17.77
N ILE A 84 -1.18 -10.21 -16.69
CA ILE A 84 -0.32 -9.13 -16.16
C ILE A 84 0.64 -9.68 -15.12
N PRO A 85 1.85 -9.10 -15.00
CA PRO A 85 2.80 -9.51 -13.97
C PRO A 85 2.30 -9.12 -12.57
N ALA A 86 2.89 -9.72 -11.55
CA ALA A 86 2.62 -9.38 -10.16
C ALA A 86 3.87 -9.54 -9.31
N ILE A 87 4.01 -8.71 -8.29
CA ILE A 87 5.13 -8.77 -7.35
C ILE A 87 5.20 -10.15 -6.70
N ALA A 88 4.07 -10.68 -6.24
CA ALA A 88 4.01 -11.99 -5.60
C ALA A 88 4.53 -13.11 -6.51
N GLY A 89 4.16 -13.10 -7.78
CA GLY A 89 4.65 -14.07 -8.76
C GLY A 89 6.16 -13.98 -8.98
N SER A 90 6.69 -12.76 -9.09
CA SER A 90 8.14 -12.55 -9.22
C SER A 90 8.90 -13.01 -7.98
N LEU A 91 8.38 -12.73 -6.79
CA LEU A 91 9.02 -13.13 -5.54
C LEU A 91 8.93 -14.64 -5.31
N ARG A 92 7.83 -15.29 -5.70
CA ARG A 92 7.75 -16.76 -5.67
C ARG A 92 8.83 -17.41 -6.55
N LYS A 93 9.03 -16.92 -7.76
CA LYS A 93 10.11 -17.40 -8.63
C LYS A 93 11.48 -17.23 -7.98
N ALA A 94 11.63 -16.25 -7.12
CA ALA A 94 12.85 -15.99 -6.37
C ALA A 94 12.95 -16.79 -5.06
N GLY A 95 11.98 -17.67 -4.77
CA GLY A 95 11.99 -18.54 -3.60
C GLY A 95 11.23 -18.01 -2.39
N TYR A 96 10.45 -16.95 -2.53
CA TYR A 96 9.64 -16.39 -1.43
C TYR A 96 8.36 -17.20 -1.20
N GLY A 97 8.01 -17.40 0.08
CA GLY A 97 6.63 -17.73 0.44
C GLY A 97 5.77 -16.48 0.37
N THR A 98 4.49 -16.64 0.02
CA THR A 98 3.58 -15.51 -0.18
C THR A 98 2.27 -15.71 0.57
N LYS A 99 1.81 -14.69 1.29
CA LYS A 99 0.55 -14.76 2.05
C LYS A 99 -0.12 -13.39 2.09
N TYR A 100 -1.44 -13.38 1.98
CA TYR A 100 -2.27 -12.18 2.02
C TYR A 100 -3.20 -12.23 3.22
N TYR A 101 -3.35 -11.10 3.92
CA TYR A 101 -4.19 -10.97 5.12
C TYR A 101 -5.21 -9.86 4.91
N TYR A 102 -6.48 -10.21 5.00
CA TYR A 102 -7.59 -9.27 4.86
C TYR A 102 -8.71 -9.65 5.82
N GLY A 103 -9.28 -8.68 6.53
CA GLY A 103 -10.39 -8.94 7.47
C GLY A 103 -11.75 -9.03 6.82
N GLY A 104 -11.88 -8.60 5.57
CA GLY A 104 -13.13 -8.56 4.83
C GLY A 104 -13.36 -9.73 3.91
N ASP A 105 -14.39 -9.59 3.08
CA ASP A 105 -14.78 -10.61 2.09
C ASP A 105 -13.86 -10.55 0.87
N ALA A 106 -12.99 -11.55 0.74
CA ALA A 106 -12.04 -11.64 -0.37
C ALA A 106 -12.70 -12.01 -1.71
N ASP A 107 -13.94 -12.44 -1.72
CA ASP A 107 -14.66 -12.76 -2.96
C ASP A 107 -15.37 -11.53 -3.57
N PHE A 108 -15.36 -10.41 -2.84
CA PHE A 108 -15.86 -9.15 -3.35
C PHE A 108 -14.98 -8.64 -4.51
N THR A 109 -15.60 -8.24 -5.62
CA THR A 109 -14.95 -7.73 -6.84
C THR A 109 -13.87 -8.65 -7.45
N ASN A 110 -14.00 -9.98 -7.26
CA ASN A 110 -13.04 -10.99 -7.73
C ASN A 110 -11.63 -10.85 -7.13
N MET A 111 -11.51 -10.29 -5.94
CA MET A 111 -10.22 -10.08 -5.27
C MET A 111 -9.46 -11.39 -5.09
N ARG A 112 -10.11 -12.43 -4.55
CA ARG A 112 -9.47 -13.73 -4.32
C ARG A 112 -8.90 -14.31 -5.62
N SER A 113 -9.67 -14.29 -6.69
CA SER A 113 -9.23 -14.77 -8.00
C SER A 113 -7.98 -14.02 -8.48
N TYR A 114 -7.98 -12.70 -8.36
CA TYR A 114 -6.82 -11.87 -8.71
C TYR A 114 -5.60 -12.22 -7.84
N LEU A 115 -5.76 -12.31 -6.53
CA LEU A 115 -4.66 -12.60 -5.61
C LEU A 115 -4.06 -13.98 -5.87
N MET A 116 -4.88 -15.00 -6.08
CA MET A 116 -4.41 -16.34 -6.40
C MET A 116 -3.65 -16.37 -7.72
N SER A 117 -4.19 -15.76 -8.77
CA SER A 117 -3.52 -15.70 -10.08
C SER A 117 -2.24 -14.87 -10.04
N SER A 118 -2.16 -13.89 -9.16
CA SER A 118 -0.97 -13.05 -9.01
C SER A 118 0.17 -13.70 -8.23
N GLY A 119 -0.08 -14.83 -7.54
CA GLY A 119 0.96 -15.61 -6.90
C GLY A 119 0.90 -15.73 -5.39
N PHE A 120 -0.20 -15.33 -4.74
CA PHE A 120 -0.39 -15.57 -3.31
C PHE A 120 -0.81 -17.01 -3.06
N GLU A 121 0.00 -17.73 -2.28
CA GLU A 121 -0.21 -19.15 -1.98
C GLU A 121 -1.31 -19.37 -0.94
N ASP A 122 -1.51 -18.39 -0.06
CA ASP A 122 -2.48 -18.46 1.02
C ASP A 122 -3.12 -17.09 1.25
N ILE A 123 -4.41 -17.08 1.55
CA ILE A 123 -5.21 -15.88 1.78
C ILE A 123 -6.02 -16.06 3.05
N VAL A 124 -5.81 -15.17 4.02
CA VAL A 124 -6.66 -15.01 5.20
C VAL A 124 -7.75 -13.98 4.86
N SER A 125 -9.01 -14.32 5.10
CA SER A 125 -10.15 -13.44 4.88
C SER A 125 -11.11 -13.48 6.07
N ASP A 126 -12.26 -12.83 5.97
CA ASP A 126 -13.29 -12.80 7.04
C ASP A 126 -13.68 -14.19 7.53
N GLN A 127 -13.74 -15.16 6.63
CA GLN A 127 -14.12 -16.55 6.96
C GLN A 127 -13.11 -17.26 7.88
N ASP A 128 -11.89 -16.75 7.97
CA ASP A 128 -10.84 -17.30 8.84
C ASP A 128 -10.90 -16.75 10.27
N PHE A 129 -11.85 -15.86 10.54
CA PHE A 129 -12.11 -15.32 11.87
C PHE A 129 -13.44 -15.87 12.41
N PRO A 130 -13.54 -16.16 13.72
CA PRO A 130 -14.82 -16.58 14.31
C PRO A 130 -15.93 -15.54 14.06
N VAL A 131 -17.17 -15.99 13.91
CA VAL A 131 -18.32 -15.08 13.70
C VAL A 131 -18.39 -14.00 14.78
N THR A 132 -18.04 -14.37 16.02
CA THR A 132 -18.01 -13.44 17.17
C THR A 132 -16.98 -12.32 17.04
N GLU A 133 -15.98 -12.47 16.16
CA GLU A 133 -14.96 -11.47 15.89
C GLU A 133 -15.24 -10.63 14.63
N ARG A 134 -16.26 -10.98 13.85
CA ARG A 134 -16.65 -10.25 12.63
C ARG A 134 -17.62 -9.11 12.96
N LEU A 135 -17.16 -8.17 13.80
CA LEU A 135 -17.98 -7.08 14.33
C LEU A 135 -17.97 -5.81 13.49
N SER A 136 -17.12 -5.75 12.46
CA SER A 136 -17.13 -4.69 11.47
C SER A 136 -18.17 -4.99 10.41
N LYS A 137 -18.74 -3.93 9.81
CA LYS A 137 -19.57 -4.07 8.59
C LYS A 137 -18.84 -4.86 7.49
N TRP A 138 -17.50 -4.76 7.46
CA TRP A 138 -16.65 -5.35 6.43
C TRP A 138 -16.06 -6.70 6.82
N GLY A 139 -16.23 -7.14 8.07
CA GLY A 139 -15.68 -8.40 8.59
C GLY A 139 -14.98 -8.21 9.93
N ALA A 140 -13.74 -8.69 10.04
CA ALA A 140 -12.92 -8.52 11.24
C ALA A 140 -12.20 -7.16 11.23
N HIS A 141 -12.16 -6.51 12.39
CA HIS A 141 -11.45 -5.24 12.55
C HIS A 141 -9.94 -5.38 12.41
N ASP A 142 -9.28 -4.27 12.08
CA ASP A 142 -7.85 -4.22 11.76
C ASP A 142 -6.96 -4.80 12.86
N HIS A 143 -7.26 -4.57 14.15
CA HIS A 143 -6.44 -5.13 15.24
C HIS A 143 -6.40 -6.66 15.21
N LEU A 144 -7.49 -7.31 14.81
CA LEU A 144 -7.55 -8.78 14.71
C LEU A 144 -6.72 -9.29 13.53
N VAL A 145 -6.73 -8.57 12.42
CA VAL A 145 -5.95 -8.93 11.23
C VAL A 145 -4.44 -8.79 11.51
N PHE A 146 -4.04 -7.70 12.14
CA PHE A 146 -2.65 -7.53 12.59
C PHE A 146 -2.23 -8.60 13.60
N ASN A 147 -3.10 -8.94 14.54
CA ASN A 147 -2.81 -10.00 15.51
C ASN A 147 -2.64 -11.35 14.83
N ARG A 148 -3.41 -11.66 13.80
CA ARG A 148 -3.26 -12.90 13.04
C ARG A 148 -1.91 -12.97 12.34
N LEU A 149 -1.47 -11.87 11.73
CA LEU A 149 -0.14 -11.77 11.13
C LEU A 149 0.95 -11.94 12.21
N LEU A 150 0.79 -11.28 13.35
CA LEU A 150 1.75 -11.36 14.44
C LEU A 150 1.85 -12.78 15.01
N GLU A 151 0.75 -13.50 15.13
CA GLU A 151 0.73 -14.91 15.53
C GLU A 151 1.54 -15.77 14.57
N ASP A 152 1.38 -15.58 13.26
CA ASP A 152 2.15 -16.30 12.24
C ASP A 152 3.66 -16.00 12.38
N LEU A 153 4.01 -14.73 12.60
CA LEU A 153 5.41 -14.33 12.81
C LEU A 153 6.00 -14.94 14.07
N LYS A 154 5.24 -14.96 15.16
CA LYS A 154 5.67 -15.59 16.43
C LYS A 154 5.86 -17.09 16.28
N ALA A 155 4.94 -17.78 15.60
CA ALA A 155 5.03 -19.22 15.35
C ALA A 155 6.28 -19.53 14.51
N GLU A 156 6.55 -18.76 13.48
CA GLU A 156 7.75 -18.89 12.64
C GLU A 156 9.03 -18.67 13.44
N ALA A 157 9.04 -17.66 14.32
CA ALA A 157 10.18 -17.40 15.21
C ALA A 157 10.44 -18.56 16.18
N ALA A 158 9.38 -19.21 16.66
CA ALA A 158 9.47 -20.32 17.60
C ALA A 158 9.98 -21.63 16.95
N GLU A 159 9.87 -21.79 15.64
CA GLU A 159 10.39 -22.95 14.91
C GLU A 159 11.92 -23.01 14.87
N GLY A 160 12.58 -22.00 15.40
CA GLY A 160 14.03 -21.93 15.54
C GLY A 160 14.76 -21.42 14.31
N THR A 161 16.08 -21.26 14.47
CA THR A 161 16.96 -20.73 13.45
C THR A 161 17.43 -21.84 12.52
N ALA A 162 16.67 -22.14 11.49
CA ALA A 162 17.25 -22.77 10.32
C ALA A 162 18.18 -21.72 9.67
N GLU A 163 19.43 -22.09 9.36
CA GLU A 163 20.40 -21.18 8.73
C GLU A 163 19.92 -20.67 7.36
N GLU A 164 18.93 -21.35 6.76
CA GLU A 164 18.30 -21.00 5.52
C GLU A 164 16.79 -20.90 5.66
N LYS A 165 16.31 -19.80 6.24
CA LYS A 165 14.88 -19.52 6.26
C LYS A 165 14.43 -19.03 4.91
N THR A 166 13.33 -19.60 4.43
CA THR A 166 12.61 -19.08 3.25
C THR A 166 12.21 -17.64 3.52
N PRO A 167 12.55 -16.69 2.64
CA PRO A 167 12.03 -15.33 2.77
C PRO A 167 10.54 -15.27 2.49
N HIS A 168 9.87 -14.29 3.04
CA HIS A 168 8.42 -14.14 2.91
C HIS A 168 8.05 -12.79 2.34
N PHE A 169 7.07 -12.82 1.44
CA PHE A 169 6.32 -11.66 1.01
C PHE A 169 4.90 -11.76 1.56
N ARG A 170 4.58 -10.84 2.45
CA ARG A 170 3.27 -10.77 3.09
C ARG A 170 2.62 -9.44 2.78
N VAL A 171 1.31 -9.47 2.59
CA VAL A 171 0.51 -8.26 2.42
C VAL A 171 -0.62 -8.30 3.44
N LEU A 172 -0.78 -7.22 4.20
CA LEU A 172 -1.91 -7.00 5.06
C LEU A 172 -2.69 -5.79 4.55
N GLN A 173 -3.97 -6.00 4.26
CA GLN A 173 -4.88 -4.94 3.83
C GLN A 173 -5.81 -4.60 4.98
N THR A 174 -5.84 -3.33 5.38
CA THR A 174 -6.75 -2.84 6.41
C THR A 174 -8.13 -2.55 5.82
N SER A 175 -9.16 -2.48 6.66
CA SER A 175 -10.53 -2.22 6.23
C SER A 175 -11.33 -1.32 7.17
N SER A 176 -10.88 -1.12 8.42
CA SER A 176 -11.70 -0.47 9.45
C SER A 176 -11.88 1.04 9.23
N SER A 177 -11.01 1.69 8.44
CA SER A 177 -11.13 3.12 8.11
C SER A 177 -12.03 3.38 6.89
N HIS A 178 -13.01 2.50 6.67
CA HIS A 178 -14.06 2.63 5.66
C HIS A 178 -15.39 3.01 6.30
N GLU A 179 -16.31 3.58 5.53
CA GLU A 179 -17.68 3.82 6.02
C GLU A 179 -18.30 2.53 6.59
N PRO A 180 -18.97 2.58 7.74
CA PRO A 180 -19.48 3.74 8.52
C PRO A 180 -18.51 4.30 9.56
N PHE A 181 -17.23 3.98 9.52
CA PHE A 181 -16.20 4.45 10.47
C PHE A 181 -16.45 4.03 11.93
N GLU A 182 -17.11 2.92 12.13
CA GLU A 182 -17.37 2.33 13.46
C GLU A 182 -16.21 1.39 13.83
N VAL A 183 -15.49 1.77 14.87
CA VAL A 183 -14.30 1.01 15.33
C VAL A 183 -14.34 0.83 16.84
N PRO A 184 -13.76 -0.25 17.38
CA PRO A 184 -13.75 -0.54 18.81
C PRO A 184 -12.68 0.27 19.55
N PHE A 185 -12.72 1.59 19.39
CA PHE A 185 -11.70 2.50 19.88
C PHE A 185 -12.25 3.91 19.84
N ARG A 186 -11.89 4.72 20.84
CA ARG A 186 -12.29 6.13 20.85
C ARG A 186 -11.15 6.98 21.40
N ARG A 187 -10.53 7.76 20.53
CA ARG A 187 -9.53 8.77 20.90
C ARG A 187 -9.91 10.16 20.37
N LEU A 188 -10.60 10.21 19.23
CA LEU A 188 -11.05 11.45 18.60
C LEU A 188 -12.57 11.48 18.54
N GLU A 189 -13.17 12.67 18.63
CA GLU A 189 -14.64 12.82 18.59
C GLU A 189 -15.22 12.55 17.19
N ASN A 190 -14.54 13.02 16.13
CA ASN A 190 -14.98 12.81 14.77
C ASN A 190 -14.82 11.35 14.40
N ASP A 191 -15.89 10.66 14.05
CA ASP A 191 -15.89 9.22 13.77
C ASP A 191 -14.93 8.84 12.64
N ARG A 192 -14.89 9.65 11.60
CA ARG A 192 -14.03 9.43 10.43
C ARG A 192 -12.55 9.49 10.81
N LEU A 193 -12.14 10.59 11.43
CA LEU A 193 -10.77 10.77 11.90
C LEU A 193 -10.40 9.76 12.97
N ASN A 194 -11.35 9.40 13.83
CA ASN A 194 -11.15 8.37 14.84
C ASN A 194 -10.88 6.99 14.23
N ALA A 195 -11.55 6.64 13.12
CA ALA A 195 -11.30 5.39 12.41
C ALA A 195 -9.89 5.33 11.81
N PHE A 196 -9.38 6.43 11.27
CA PHE A 196 -7.99 6.52 10.83
C PHE A 196 -7.01 6.42 11.99
N ALA A 197 -7.29 7.10 13.10
CA ALA A 197 -6.48 7.00 14.32
C ALA A 197 -6.46 5.59 14.87
N TYR A 198 -7.55 4.86 14.77
CA TYR A 198 -7.64 3.45 15.16
C TYR A 198 -6.72 2.57 14.31
N THR A 199 -6.80 2.65 12.99
CA THR A 199 -5.94 1.87 12.09
C THR A 199 -4.47 2.21 12.32
N ASP A 200 -4.14 3.49 12.48
CA ASP A 200 -2.79 3.92 12.83
C ASP A 200 -2.30 3.30 14.14
N SER A 201 -3.17 3.27 15.16
CA SER A 201 -2.88 2.65 16.45
C SER A 201 -2.62 1.13 16.31
N CYS A 202 -3.41 0.44 15.50
CA CYS A 202 -3.21 -0.97 15.21
C CYS A 202 -1.85 -1.22 14.55
N ALA A 203 -1.48 -0.40 13.58
CA ALA A 203 -0.19 -0.49 12.89
C ALA A 203 0.96 -0.21 13.84
N GLY A 204 0.85 0.82 14.67
CA GLY A 204 1.88 1.17 15.67
C GLY A 204 2.10 0.07 16.70
N ASP A 205 1.03 -0.50 17.21
CA ASP A 205 1.09 -1.61 18.15
C ASP A 205 1.72 -2.86 17.54
N PHE A 206 1.34 -3.18 16.30
CA PHE A 206 1.93 -4.28 15.56
C PHE A 206 3.44 -4.09 15.39
N VAL A 207 3.89 -2.93 14.94
CA VAL A 207 5.32 -2.64 14.74
C VAL A 207 6.08 -2.75 16.06
N ARG A 208 5.52 -2.22 17.15
CA ARG A 208 6.12 -2.30 18.48
C ARG A 208 6.39 -3.76 18.89
N GLN A 209 5.43 -4.65 18.68
CA GLN A 209 5.57 -6.07 19.00
C GLN A 209 6.48 -6.79 17.99
N PHE A 210 6.39 -6.45 16.72
CA PHE A 210 7.22 -7.07 15.68
C PHE A 210 8.72 -6.81 15.88
N ARG A 211 9.08 -5.63 16.38
CA ARG A 211 10.48 -5.28 16.68
C ARG A 211 11.17 -6.28 17.62
N GLU A 212 10.40 -6.95 18.47
CA GLU A 212 10.92 -7.93 19.44
C GLU A 212 11.18 -9.31 18.81
N LEU A 213 10.78 -9.52 17.56
CA LEU A 213 10.95 -10.79 16.86
C LEU A 213 12.22 -10.80 16.02
N PRO A 214 12.85 -11.97 15.84
CA PRO A 214 14.11 -12.05 15.08
C PRO A 214 13.99 -11.67 13.61
N GLN A 215 12.80 -11.81 13.01
CA GLN A 215 12.60 -11.45 11.61
C GLN A 215 12.70 -9.93 11.35
N TRP A 216 12.48 -9.11 12.37
CA TRP A 216 12.47 -7.65 12.21
C TRP A 216 13.73 -7.12 11.54
N LYS A 217 14.91 -7.59 11.98
CA LYS A 217 16.21 -7.06 11.50
C LYS A 217 16.44 -7.24 10.00
N ASN A 218 15.72 -8.18 9.36
CA ASN A 218 15.84 -8.46 7.92
C ASN A 218 14.53 -8.19 7.17
N THR A 219 13.65 -7.38 7.74
CA THR A 219 12.34 -7.05 7.15
C THR A 219 12.29 -5.59 6.72
N VAL A 220 11.69 -5.38 5.54
CA VAL A 220 11.21 -4.07 5.13
C VAL A 220 9.67 -4.08 5.16
N ILE A 221 9.08 -3.09 5.82
CA ILE A 221 7.62 -2.87 5.84
C ILE A 221 7.32 -1.67 4.96
N VAL A 222 6.42 -1.85 4.01
CA VAL A 222 5.97 -0.80 3.11
C VAL A 222 4.53 -0.44 3.46
N PHE A 223 4.33 0.77 3.99
CA PHE A 223 3.00 1.33 4.23
C PHE A 223 2.58 2.14 3.01
N VAL A 224 1.45 1.78 2.42
CA VAL A 224 0.91 2.46 1.24
C VAL A 224 -0.61 2.38 1.25
N PRO A 225 -1.33 3.49 1.05
CA PRO A 225 -2.78 3.47 0.89
C PRO A 225 -3.20 2.88 -0.46
N ASP A 226 -4.43 2.34 -0.50
CA ASP A 226 -5.08 1.92 -1.74
C ASP A 226 -5.58 3.13 -2.54
N HIS A 227 -6.12 4.15 -1.86
CA HIS A 227 -6.58 5.40 -2.45
C HIS A 227 -6.87 6.42 -1.34
N LEU A 228 -7.11 7.68 -1.69
CA LEU A 228 -7.75 8.64 -0.81
C LEU A 228 -9.27 8.52 -1.01
N GLY A 229 -10.03 8.37 0.08
CA GLY A 229 -11.47 8.21 -0.05
C GLY A 229 -12.29 9.09 0.88
N ALA A 230 -11.91 9.14 2.15
CA ALA A 230 -12.77 9.63 3.22
C ALA A 230 -12.35 10.98 3.80
N TYR A 231 -11.13 11.41 3.59
CA TYR A 231 -10.63 12.67 4.14
C TYR A 231 -9.53 13.26 3.25
N PRO A 232 -9.59 14.55 2.88
CA PRO A 232 -10.66 15.52 3.21
C PRO A 232 -12.03 15.17 2.60
N GLU A 233 -13.11 15.57 3.26
CA GLU A 233 -14.47 15.18 2.86
C GLU A 233 -14.90 15.73 1.49
N HIS A 234 -14.46 16.94 1.16
CA HIS A 234 -14.93 17.70 0.00
C HIS A 234 -13.77 18.12 -0.91
N ILE A 235 -13.03 17.13 -1.40
CA ILE A 235 -11.98 17.39 -2.38
C ILE A 235 -12.45 16.98 -3.78
N ASP A 236 -12.26 17.89 -4.75
CA ASP A 236 -12.67 17.66 -6.13
C ASP A 236 -11.82 16.54 -6.77
N ASN A 237 -12.44 15.68 -7.56
CA ASN A 237 -11.75 14.64 -8.34
C ASN A 237 -10.75 15.22 -9.35
N LEU A 238 -10.89 16.47 -9.73
CA LEU A 238 -9.96 17.19 -10.60
C LEU A 238 -8.86 17.93 -9.82
N SER A 239 -8.77 17.72 -8.51
CA SER A 239 -7.67 18.25 -7.69
C SER A 239 -6.53 17.24 -7.61
N VAL A 240 -5.31 17.68 -7.87
CA VAL A 240 -4.12 16.83 -7.74
C VAL A 240 -3.94 16.32 -6.32
N GLU A 241 -4.20 17.15 -5.31
CA GLU A 241 -4.10 16.77 -3.89
C GLU A 241 -5.03 15.61 -3.50
N ARG A 242 -6.09 15.37 -4.27
CA ARG A 242 -6.98 14.21 -4.07
C ARG A 242 -6.23 12.89 -4.15
N TYR A 243 -5.15 12.83 -4.90
CA TYR A 243 -4.43 11.59 -5.20
C TYR A 243 -3.11 11.46 -4.43
N ARG A 244 -2.70 12.50 -3.71
CA ARG A 244 -1.47 12.46 -2.93
C ARG A 244 -1.65 11.60 -1.68
N ILE A 245 -0.78 10.59 -1.55
CA ILE A 245 -0.81 9.61 -0.48
C ILE A 245 0.60 9.40 0.10
N PRO A 246 0.72 8.86 1.32
CA PRO A 246 2.02 8.47 1.84
C PRO A 246 2.56 7.20 1.16
N LEU A 247 3.87 7.10 1.08
CA LEU A 247 4.60 5.86 0.87
C LEU A 247 5.74 5.86 1.88
N LEU A 248 5.70 4.93 2.82
CA LEU A 248 6.64 4.86 3.92
C LEU A 248 7.24 3.46 4.02
N MET A 249 8.57 3.37 4.05
CA MET A 249 9.29 2.12 4.24
C MET A 249 10.02 2.16 5.58
N VAL A 250 9.73 1.19 6.43
CA VAL A 250 10.36 1.02 7.74
C VAL A 250 10.81 -0.42 7.93
N GLY A 251 11.43 -0.73 9.04
CA GLY A 251 11.87 -2.07 9.39
C GLY A 251 13.37 -2.13 9.63
N GLY A 252 13.83 -3.23 10.21
CA GLY A 252 15.24 -3.40 10.56
C GLY A 252 16.18 -3.45 9.35
N ALA A 253 15.64 -3.73 8.15
CA ALA A 253 16.41 -3.70 6.91
C ALA A 253 16.65 -2.27 6.39
N ILE A 254 15.93 -1.27 6.89
CA ILE A 254 16.13 0.14 6.57
C ILE A 254 17.24 0.68 7.46
N ARG A 255 18.34 1.10 6.86
CA ARG A 255 19.55 1.52 7.59
C ARG A 255 19.50 2.95 8.10
N GLU A 256 18.94 3.86 7.29
CA GLU A 256 18.91 5.28 7.59
C GLU A 256 17.59 5.92 7.20
N PRO A 257 17.08 6.86 8.00
CA PRO A 257 15.93 7.65 7.60
C PRO A 257 16.26 8.53 6.40
N ARG A 258 15.32 8.64 5.45
CA ARG A 258 15.45 9.48 4.26
C ARG A 258 14.10 10.05 3.87
N ARG A 259 14.13 11.27 3.32
CA ARG A 259 13.01 11.83 2.57
C ARG A 259 13.34 11.76 1.10
N ILE A 260 12.44 11.21 0.31
CA ILE A 260 12.60 11.08 -1.14
C ILE A 260 11.51 11.91 -1.80
N ASP A 261 11.91 12.95 -2.52
CA ASP A 261 11.00 13.95 -3.08
C ASP A 261 10.70 13.73 -4.57
N VAL A 262 11.14 12.61 -5.14
CA VAL A 262 10.84 12.25 -6.53
C VAL A 262 9.35 11.94 -6.70
N TYR A 263 8.80 12.31 -7.83
CA TYR A 263 7.39 12.06 -8.15
C TYR A 263 7.19 10.64 -8.66
N GLY A 264 6.19 9.97 -8.14
CA GLY A 264 5.82 8.62 -8.53
C GLY A 264 4.39 8.27 -8.13
N SER A 265 3.93 7.13 -8.60
CA SER A 265 2.59 6.63 -8.37
C SER A 265 2.61 5.18 -7.89
N GLN A 266 1.47 4.68 -7.45
CA GLN A 266 1.33 3.32 -6.93
C GLN A 266 1.90 2.25 -7.87
N HIS A 267 1.69 2.38 -9.19
CA HIS A 267 2.19 1.40 -10.15
C HIS A 267 3.73 1.40 -10.28
N ASP A 268 4.43 2.38 -9.71
CA ASP A 268 5.89 2.44 -9.70
C ASP A 268 6.51 1.64 -8.53
N ILE A 269 5.72 1.16 -7.60
CA ILE A 269 6.22 0.37 -6.47
C ILE A 269 6.87 -0.93 -6.95
N ALA A 270 6.28 -1.62 -7.90
CA ALA A 270 6.78 -2.92 -8.36
C ALA A 270 8.23 -2.86 -8.84
N ALA A 271 8.54 -1.99 -9.79
CA ALA A 271 9.91 -1.84 -10.30
C ALA A 271 10.86 -1.34 -9.22
N THR A 272 10.42 -0.40 -8.39
CA THR A 272 11.24 0.14 -7.31
C THR A 272 11.61 -0.94 -6.28
N LEU A 273 10.63 -1.72 -5.83
CA LEU A 273 10.88 -2.79 -4.86
C LEU A 273 11.79 -3.88 -5.44
N LEU A 274 11.46 -4.38 -6.63
CA LEU A 274 12.24 -5.47 -7.25
C LEU A 274 13.66 -5.04 -7.55
N ALA A 275 13.89 -3.80 -7.96
CA ALA A 275 15.23 -3.25 -8.15
C ALA A 275 16.03 -3.23 -6.84
N GLN A 276 15.41 -2.82 -5.73
CA GLN A 276 16.05 -2.85 -4.42
C GLN A 276 16.40 -4.25 -3.94
N LEU A 277 15.64 -5.24 -4.36
CA LEU A 277 15.90 -6.66 -4.06
C LEU A 277 16.85 -7.31 -5.08
N ALA A 278 17.37 -6.55 -6.04
CA ALA A 278 18.22 -7.03 -7.13
C ALA A 278 17.55 -8.13 -7.97
N LEU A 279 16.26 -7.97 -8.20
CA LEU A 279 15.45 -8.90 -9.01
C LEU A 279 15.01 -8.26 -10.32
N PRO A 280 14.80 -9.06 -11.39
CA PRO A 280 14.31 -8.55 -12.66
C PRO A 280 12.92 -7.92 -12.54
N HIS A 281 12.69 -6.81 -13.25
CA HIS A 281 11.41 -6.12 -13.27
C HIS A 281 10.98 -5.65 -14.67
N GLU A 282 11.63 -6.12 -15.72
CA GLU A 282 11.39 -5.69 -17.10
C GLU A 282 9.97 -6.01 -17.57
N GLU A 283 9.35 -7.07 -17.04
CA GLU A 283 7.97 -7.43 -17.38
C GLU A 283 6.93 -6.42 -16.86
N PHE A 284 7.30 -5.60 -15.89
CA PHE A 284 6.46 -4.52 -15.36
C PHE A 284 6.62 -3.27 -16.23
N VAL A 285 6.13 -3.32 -17.44
CA VAL A 285 6.41 -2.32 -18.49
C VAL A 285 5.92 -0.91 -18.18
N PHE A 286 4.93 -0.76 -17.30
CA PHE A 286 4.42 0.55 -16.88
C PHE A 286 5.07 1.07 -15.59
N SER A 287 5.79 0.22 -14.87
CA SER A 287 6.37 0.56 -13.58
C SER A 287 7.78 1.10 -13.76
N LYS A 288 8.08 2.21 -13.06
CA LYS A 288 9.42 2.83 -13.09
C LYS A 288 10.09 2.65 -11.73
N ASP A 289 11.38 2.39 -11.73
CA ASP A 289 12.18 2.44 -10.51
C ASP A 289 12.37 3.90 -10.07
N MET A 290 11.61 4.31 -9.06
CA MET A 290 11.63 5.69 -8.54
C MET A 290 12.98 6.09 -7.95
N LEU A 291 13.80 5.13 -7.54
CA LEU A 291 15.11 5.37 -6.96
C LEU A 291 16.24 5.40 -7.99
N ASN A 292 15.93 5.11 -9.25
CA ASN A 292 16.90 5.25 -10.34
C ASN A 292 16.87 6.67 -10.89
N PRO A 293 17.98 7.46 -10.78
CA PRO A 293 18.01 8.84 -11.29
C PRO A 293 17.77 8.95 -12.80
N ALA A 294 17.99 7.88 -13.55
CA ALA A 294 17.78 7.84 -15.00
C ALA A 294 16.32 7.58 -15.39
N SER A 295 15.46 7.14 -14.45
CA SER A 295 14.05 6.96 -14.70
C SER A 295 13.31 8.29 -14.82
N PRO A 296 12.27 8.38 -15.66
CA PRO A 296 11.35 9.51 -15.62
C PRO A 296 10.67 9.60 -14.26
N HIS A 297 10.58 10.79 -13.68
CA HIS A 297 9.96 11.03 -12.38
C HIS A 297 8.66 11.80 -12.55
N PHE A 298 7.56 11.08 -12.63
CA PHE A 298 6.22 11.66 -12.71
C PHE A 298 5.20 10.76 -12.01
N ALA A 299 4.12 11.36 -11.55
CA ALA A 299 2.94 10.66 -11.06
C ALA A 299 1.83 10.70 -12.11
N PHE A 300 1.01 9.67 -12.14
CA PHE A 300 -0.13 9.53 -13.04
C PHE A 300 -1.35 9.07 -12.27
N PHE A 301 -2.50 9.68 -12.55
CA PHE A 301 -3.77 9.21 -12.01
C PHE A 301 -4.88 9.33 -13.06
N THR A 302 -5.95 8.57 -12.86
CA THR A 302 -7.09 8.58 -13.76
C THR A 302 -8.42 8.47 -13.01
N VAL A 303 -9.42 9.12 -13.52
CA VAL A 303 -10.82 9.04 -13.11
C VAL A 303 -11.67 8.92 -14.36
N PRO A 304 -12.97 8.62 -14.26
CA PRO A 304 -13.85 8.72 -15.42
C PRO A 304 -13.71 10.09 -16.08
N ASP A 305 -13.48 10.10 -17.38
CA ASP A 305 -13.41 11.30 -18.23
C ASP A 305 -12.20 12.22 -18.03
N ALA A 306 -11.23 11.85 -17.17
CA ALA A 306 -10.05 12.66 -16.97
C ALA A 306 -8.82 11.82 -16.60
N PHE A 307 -7.65 12.37 -16.85
CA PHE A 307 -6.39 11.86 -16.30
C PHE A 307 -5.47 13.02 -15.91
N GLY A 308 -4.54 12.77 -15.04
CA GLY A 308 -3.60 13.77 -14.59
C GLY A 308 -2.17 13.27 -14.56
N MET A 309 -1.25 14.19 -14.73
CA MET A 309 0.19 13.96 -14.58
C MET A 309 0.80 15.05 -13.70
N VAL A 310 1.69 14.64 -12.82
CA VAL A 310 2.38 15.55 -11.90
C VAL A 310 3.87 15.30 -11.99
N THR A 311 4.61 16.38 -12.22
CA THR A 311 6.08 16.39 -12.16
C THR A 311 6.53 17.46 -11.18
N ALA A 312 7.84 17.57 -10.95
CA ALA A 312 8.40 18.64 -10.13
C ALA A 312 8.05 20.04 -10.67
N ASP A 313 7.87 20.17 -11.98
CA ASP A 313 7.64 21.46 -12.66
C ASP A 313 6.20 21.73 -13.02
N ASN A 314 5.41 20.68 -13.26
CA ASN A 314 4.07 20.82 -13.85
C ASN A 314 3.04 19.90 -13.20
N GLN A 315 1.80 20.39 -13.13
CA GLN A 315 0.60 19.61 -12.84
C GLN A 315 -0.40 19.84 -13.97
N VAL A 316 -0.89 18.76 -14.59
CA VAL A 316 -1.84 18.84 -15.69
C VAL A 316 -2.95 17.84 -15.47
N ILE A 317 -4.19 18.28 -15.55
CA ILE A 317 -5.36 17.40 -15.60
C ILE A 317 -6.05 17.63 -16.95
N PHE A 318 -6.16 16.56 -17.74
CA PHE A 318 -6.83 16.58 -19.03
C PHE A 318 -8.24 16.01 -18.91
N ASN A 319 -9.25 16.78 -19.35
CA ASN A 319 -10.64 16.34 -19.39
C ASN A 319 -10.92 15.72 -20.76
N CYS A 320 -11.17 14.41 -20.78
CA CYS A 320 -11.36 13.67 -22.04
C CYS A 320 -12.67 14.02 -22.76
N GLN A 321 -13.74 14.37 -22.02
CA GLN A 321 -15.01 14.77 -22.65
C GLN A 321 -14.90 16.12 -23.32
N ALA A 322 -14.25 17.07 -22.69
CA ALA A 322 -14.05 18.40 -23.27
C ALA A 322 -12.93 18.43 -24.32
N GLY A 323 -12.11 17.37 -24.40
CA GLY A 323 -10.94 17.35 -25.27
C GLY A 323 -9.93 18.44 -24.94
N ALA A 324 -9.86 18.89 -23.68
CA ALA A 324 -9.09 20.04 -23.26
C ALA A 324 -8.47 19.85 -21.87
N VAL A 325 -7.44 20.64 -21.58
CA VAL A 325 -6.82 20.70 -20.24
C VAL A 325 -7.81 21.38 -19.28
N ALA A 326 -8.21 20.67 -18.22
CA ALA A 326 -9.09 21.18 -17.18
C ALA A 326 -8.32 21.99 -16.14
N VAL A 327 -7.13 21.53 -15.76
CA VAL A 327 -6.25 22.18 -14.79
C VAL A 327 -4.81 22.09 -15.31
N SER A 328 -4.11 23.20 -15.28
CA SER A 328 -2.67 23.25 -15.59
C SER A 328 -2.01 24.17 -14.59
N TYR A 329 -0.94 23.68 -13.97
CA TYR A 329 -0.16 24.46 -13.02
C TYR A 329 1.32 24.18 -13.26
N THR A 330 2.09 25.26 -13.42
CA THR A 330 3.53 25.19 -13.58
C THR A 330 4.17 25.73 -12.28
N HIS A 331 5.02 24.91 -11.64
CA HIS A 331 5.78 25.36 -10.48
C HIS A 331 6.86 26.33 -10.95
N LEU A 332 6.71 27.58 -10.58
CA LEU A 332 7.77 28.57 -10.80
C LEU A 332 8.80 28.39 -9.68
N THR A 333 10.00 28.04 -10.07
CA THR A 333 11.17 28.03 -9.17
C THR A 333 11.66 29.46 -8.95
#